data_bea9adf54001543c9667ed16f6b15c86
#
_entry.id   bea9adf54001543c9667ed16f6b15c86
#
_cell.length_a   1.000
_cell.length_b   1.000
_cell.length_c   1.000
_cell.angle_alpha   90.00
_cell.angle_beta   90.00
_cell.angle_gamma   90.00
#
_symmetry.space_group_name_H-M   'P 1'
#
loop_
_entity.id
_entity.type
_entity.pdbx_description
1 polymer ?
#
loop_
_entity_poly.entity_id
_entity_poly.type
_entity_poly.pdbx_seq_one_letter_code
_entity_poly.pdbx_strand_id
1 'polypeptide(L)'
;MTLVIGLTGGIGSGKTAVSRAFEVLGAPVVDTDVIAHELSAAGAAGQRAVAAALGPDAVASDGSLDRDWLRRRAFGDASFRRRLEAILHPLIAAEAQARVAAWTSPYGLLVVPLLLETPRLRPLVDRVLVVDCPEDVQVARVRARSGLADSEVRAIMAAQLPRATRLAQADDVLDNSGTPGAIGPQAARLDRLYRELAESRPENPTERAKLGQNGA
;
A
#
# COMPACT_ATOMS: atom_id res chain seq x y z
N MET A 1 8.46 15.82 -13.10
CA MET A 1 7.53 15.19 -12.10
C MET A 1 8.11 13.85 -11.66
N THR A 2 8.08 13.53 -10.37
CA THR A 2 8.55 12.26 -9.81
C THR A 2 7.74 11.08 -10.35
N LEU A 3 8.40 9.98 -10.73
CA LEU A 3 7.74 8.73 -11.12
C LEU A 3 7.23 8.01 -9.86
N VAL A 4 5.93 7.75 -9.76
CA VAL A 4 5.31 7.11 -8.60
C VAL A 4 5.14 5.61 -8.86
N ILE A 5 5.86 4.78 -8.10
CA ILE A 5 5.75 3.33 -8.13
C ILE A 5 4.81 2.88 -7.02
N GLY A 6 3.67 2.32 -7.39
CA GLY A 6 2.74 1.72 -6.43
C GLY A 6 3.21 0.32 -6.03
N LEU A 7 3.66 0.16 -4.79
CA LEU A 7 4.08 -1.11 -4.24
C LEU A 7 2.90 -1.83 -3.59
N THR A 8 2.56 -3.01 -4.10
CA THR A 8 1.48 -3.84 -3.55
C THR A 8 1.89 -5.32 -3.48
N GLY A 9 0.98 -6.18 -3.00
CA GLY A 9 1.22 -7.62 -2.87
C GLY A 9 0.33 -8.25 -1.80
N GLY A 10 0.16 -9.56 -1.82
CA GLY A 10 -0.65 -10.30 -0.87
C GLY A 10 -0.20 -10.14 0.59
N ILE A 11 -1.08 -10.51 1.52
CA ILE A 11 -0.69 -10.62 2.93
C ILE A 11 0.51 -11.57 3.06
N GLY A 12 1.50 -11.22 3.86
CA GLY A 12 2.69 -12.05 4.05
C GLY A 12 3.70 -12.06 2.88
N SER A 13 3.46 -11.33 1.77
CA SER A 13 4.39 -11.27 0.63
C SER A 13 5.72 -10.59 0.95
N GLY A 14 5.78 -9.74 1.98
CA GLY A 14 7.00 -9.07 2.40
C GLY A 14 7.20 -7.66 1.85
N LYS A 15 6.13 -6.93 1.56
CA LYS A 15 6.15 -5.52 1.11
C LYS A 15 7.09 -4.63 1.91
N THR A 16 7.06 -4.73 3.24
CA THR A 16 7.92 -3.94 4.13
C THR A 16 9.41 -4.24 3.96
N ALA A 17 9.79 -5.48 3.67
CA ALA A 17 11.18 -5.82 3.41
C ALA A 17 11.64 -5.23 2.08
N VAL A 18 10.76 -5.24 1.08
CA VAL A 18 11.02 -4.66 -0.23
C VAL A 18 11.09 -3.14 -0.15
N SER A 19 10.12 -2.47 0.50
CA SER A 19 10.15 -1.01 0.64
C SER A 19 11.43 -0.53 1.33
N ARG A 20 11.87 -1.21 2.40
CA ARG A 20 13.15 -0.93 3.07
C ARG A 20 14.37 -1.09 2.17
N ALA A 21 14.36 -2.08 1.27
CA ALA A 21 15.46 -2.25 0.32
C ALA A 21 15.56 -1.05 -0.65
N PHE A 22 14.44 -0.47 -1.06
CA PHE A 22 14.43 0.76 -1.85
C PHE A 22 14.81 2.01 -1.05
N GLU A 23 14.41 2.10 0.24
CA GLU A 23 14.86 3.18 1.13
C GLU A 23 16.39 3.20 1.27
N VAL A 24 17.02 2.02 1.40
CA VAL A 24 18.49 1.89 1.43
C VAL A 24 19.13 2.39 0.13
N LEU A 25 18.45 2.28 -1.01
CA LEU A 25 18.89 2.80 -2.31
C LEU A 25 18.58 4.31 -2.49
N GLY A 26 18.00 4.95 -1.46
CA GLY A 26 17.69 6.38 -1.45
C GLY A 26 16.35 6.77 -2.08
N ALA A 27 15.47 5.80 -2.39
CA ALA A 27 14.14 6.12 -2.86
C ALA A 27 13.23 6.54 -1.68
N PRO A 28 12.49 7.65 -1.77
CA PRO A 28 11.49 8.00 -0.77
C PRO A 28 10.35 6.99 -0.80
N VAL A 29 9.83 6.68 0.39
CA VAL A 29 8.72 5.74 0.57
C VAL A 29 7.60 6.43 1.35
N VAL A 30 6.38 6.32 0.85
CA VAL A 30 5.15 6.67 1.56
C VAL A 30 4.34 5.40 1.74
N ASP A 31 4.05 5.03 2.99
CA ASP A 31 3.26 3.85 3.34
C ASP A 31 1.89 4.27 3.87
N THR A 32 0.82 3.81 3.22
CA THR A 32 -0.56 4.15 3.60
C THR A 32 -0.99 3.54 4.94
N ASP A 33 -0.38 2.43 5.37
CA ASP A 33 -0.63 1.87 6.71
C ASP A 33 -0.01 2.75 7.80
N VAL A 34 1.16 3.35 7.54
CA VAL A 34 1.80 4.34 8.43
C VAL A 34 0.92 5.58 8.52
N ILE A 35 0.45 6.12 7.38
CA ILE A 35 -0.48 7.26 7.36
C ILE A 35 -1.75 6.95 8.16
N ALA A 36 -2.35 5.78 7.96
CA ALA A 36 -3.55 5.37 8.70
C ALA A 36 -3.28 5.30 10.22
N HIS A 37 -2.08 4.86 10.61
CA HIS A 37 -1.67 4.84 12.02
C HIS A 37 -1.55 6.26 12.59
N GLU A 38 -0.88 7.16 11.90
CA GLU A 38 -0.71 8.57 12.30
C GLU A 38 -2.04 9.30 12.38
N LEU A 39 -2.94 9.10 11.42
CA LEU A 39 -4.30 9.65 11.44
C LEU A 39 -5.17 9.11 12.57
N SER A 40 -4.80 7.98 13.17
CA SER A 40 -5.50 7.38 14.32
C SER A 40 -5.00 7.89 15.67
N ALA A 41 -3.90 8.64 15.71
CA ALA A 41 -3.32 9.18 16.95
C ALA A 41 -4.24 10.20 17.62
N ALA A 42 -4.09 10.40 18.93
CA ALA A 42 -4.86 11.37 19.70
C ALA A 42 -4.78 12.78 19.07
N GLY A 43 -5.93 13.40 18.84
CA GLY A 43 -6.03 14.72 18.22
C GLY A 43 -5.74 14.78 16.72
N ALA A 44 -5.45 13.65 16.05
CA ALA A 44 -5.28 13.62 14.61
C ALA A 44 -6.61 13.80 13.85
N ALA A 45 -6.54 14.18 12.58
CA ALA A 45 -7.72 14.44 11.76
C ALA A 45 -8.63 13.20 11.62
N GLY A 46 -8.04 12.02 11.44
CA GLY A 46 -8.78 10.77 11.34
C GLY A 46 -9.45 10.39 12.65
N GLN A 47 -8.75 10.56 13.78
CA GLN A 47 -9.31 10.34 15.11
C GLN A 47 -10.54 11.22 15.35
N ARG A 48 -10.45 12.53 15.10
CA ARG A 48 -11.58 13.46 15.26
C ARG A 48 -12.77 13.10 14.36
N ALA A 49 -12.50 12.78 13.08
CA ALA A 49 -13.55 12.44 12.13
C ALA A 49 -14.28 11.14 12.50
N VAL A 50 -13.53 10.12 12.92
CA VAL A 50 -14.11 8.83 13.35
C VAL A 50 -14.90 8.99 14.66
N ALA A 51 -14.35 9.68 15.65
CA ALA A 51 -15.03 9.92 16.92
C ALA A 51 -16.36 10.69 16.71
N ALA A 52 -16.36 11.72 15.86
CA ALA A 52 -17.57 12.48 15.54
C ALA A 52 -18.65 11.64 14.83
N ALA A 53 -18.25 10.70 13.96
CA ALA A 53 -19.17 9.92 13.15
C ALA A 53 -19.62 8.59 13.82
N LEU A 54 -18.77 7.96 14.62
CA LEU A 54 -18.99 6.62 15.19
C LEU A 54 -19.16 6.63 16.72
N GLY A 55 -18.93 7.78 17.36
CA GLY A 55 -19.12 7.97 18.80
C GLY A 55 -17.87 7.72 19.65
N PRO A 56 -17.99 7.95 20.97
CA PRO A 56 -16.87 7.91 21.90
C PRO A 56 -16.27 6.50 22.08
N ASP A 57 -17.05 5.45 21.85
CA ASP A 57 -16.58 4.05 21.95
C ASP A 57 -15.46 3.71 20.94
N ALA A 58 -15.31 4.55 19.91
CA ALA A 58 -14.23 4.42 18.92
C ALA A 58 -12.89 4.99 19.44
N VAL A 59 -12.86 5.59 20.63
CA VAL A 59 -11.68 6.27 21.19
C VAL A 59 -11.18 5.52 22.42
N ALA A 60 -9.90 5.20 22.43
CA ALA A 60 -9.22 4.58 23.57
C ALA A 60 -8.96 5.60 24.71
N SER A 61 -8.57 5.10 25.88
CA SER A 61 -8.32 5.92 27.08
C SER A 61 -7.18 6.94 26.92
N ASP A 62 -6.26 6.72 26.00
CA ASP A 62 -5.17 7.63 25.65
C ASP A 62 -5.57 8.71 24.61
N GLY A 63 -6.84 8.71 24.20
CA GLY A 63 -7.39 9.63 23.22
C GLY A 63 -7.15 9.24 21.75
N SER A 64 -6.42 8.18 21.47
CA SER A 64 -6.27 7.63 20.12
C SER A 64 -7.52 6.82 19.70
N LEU A 65 -7.60 6.42 18.43
CA LEU A 65 -8.62 5.46 18.00
C LEU A 65 -8.37 4.09 18.63
N ASP A 66 -9.41 3.48 19.20
CA ASP A 66 -9.39 2.06 19.62
C ASP A 66 -9.41 1.15 18.38
N ARG A 67 -8.21 0.89 17.86
CA ARG A 67 -8.03 0.09 16.64
C ARG A 67 -8.53 -1.35 16.79
N ASP A 68 -8.47 -1.92 17.99
CA ASP A 68 -8.92 -3.28 18.24
C ASP A 68 -10.46 -3.34 18.30
N TRP A 69 -11.09 -2.36 18.92
CA TRP A 69 -12.55 -2.22 18.91
C TRP A 69 -13.05 -1.98 17.49
N LEU A 70 -12.44 -1.05 16.73
CA LEU A 70 -12.78 -0.76 15.33
C LEU A 70 -12.62 -1.99 14.45
N ARG A 71 -11.54 -2.76 14.61
CA ARG A 71 -11.28 -3.99 13.85
C ARG A 71 -12.34 -5.05 14.16
N ARG A 72 -12.63 -5.32 15.44
CA ARG A 72 -13.65 -6.29 15.84
C ARG A 72 -15.02 -5.91 15.28
N ARG A 73 -15.37 -4.62 15.35
CA ARG A 73 -16.64 -4.11 14.85
C ARG A 73 -16.75 -4.23 13.33
N ALA A 74 -15.73 -3.83 12.62
CA ALA A 74 -15.67 -3.89 11.15
C ALA A 74 -15.65 -5.32 10.61
N PHE A 75 -15.11 -6.27 11.38
CA PHE A 75 -15.12 -7.68 11.00
C PHE A 75 -16.54 -8.28 11.07
N GLY A 76 -17.32 -7.91 12.09
CA GLY A 76 -18.68 -8.43 12.29
C GLY A 76 -19.78 -7.66 11.55
N ASP A 77 -19.49 -6.45 11.04
CA ASP A 77 -20.49 -5.57 10.42
C ASP A 77 -19.93 -4.88 9.18
N ALA A 78 -20.35 -5.37 8.01
CA ALA A 78 -19.92 -4.80 6.72
C ALA A 78 -20.40 -3.36 6.50
N SER A 79 -21.52 -2.93 7.12
CA SER A 79 -22.02 -1.56 7.02
C SER A 79 -21.14 -0.61 7.84
N PHE A 80 -20.77 -1.02 9.05
CA PHE A 80 -19.82 -0.30 9.89
C PHE A 80 -18.46 -0.15 9.19
N ARG A 81 -17.94 -1.25 8.61
CA ARG A 81 -16.68 -1.23 7.86
C ARG A 81 -16.72 -0.20 6.74
N ARG A 82 -17.78 -0.21 5.90
CA ARG A 82 -17.92 0.78 4.82
C ARG A 82 -17.97 2.22 5.32
N ARG A 83 -18.64 2.48 6.45
CA ARG A 83 -18.68 3.82 7.07
C ARG A 83 -17.29 4.25 7.56
N LEU A 84 -16.56 3.37 8.23
CA LEU A 84 -15.20 3.65 8.70
C LEU A 84 -14.25 3.93 7.53
N GLU A 85 -14.30 3.10 6.48
CA GLU A 85 -13.53 3.27 5.25
C GLU A 85 -13.88 4.58 4.53
N ALA A 86 -15.16 4.95 4.47
CA ALA A 86 -15.61 6.20 3.86
C ALA A 86 -15.06 7.45 4.59
N ILE A 87 -14.78 7.35 5.89
CA ILE A 87 -14.19 8.42 6.68
C ILE A 87 -12.66 8.46 6.49
N LEU A 88 -11.99 7.32 6.62
CA LEU A 88 -10.52 7.27 6.66
C LEU A 88 -9.87 7.32 5.28
N HIS A 89 -10.44 6.67 4.27
CA HIS A 89 -9.81 6.58 2.94
C HIS A 89 -9.58 7.95 2.27
N PRO A 90 -10.51 8.94 2.35
CA PRO A 90 -10.24 10.27 1.82
C PRO A 90 -9.08 10.98 2.50
N LEU A 91 -8.96 10.83 3.84
CA LEU A 91 -7.91 11.44 4.62
C LEU A 91 -6.55 10.82 4.32
N ILE A 92 -6.51 9.47 4.24
CA ILE A 92 -5.30 8.74 3.84
C ILE A 92 -4.86 9.14 2.44
N ALA A 93 -5.81 9.24 1.50
CA ALA A 93 -5.49 9.60 0.12
C ALA A 93 -4.95 11.03 -0.01
N ALA A 94 -5.56 11.99 0.70
CA ALA A 94 -5.10 13.37 0.72
C ALA A 94 -3.69 13.50 1.31
N GLU A 95 -3.41 12.82 2.41
CA GLU A 95 -2.09 12.81 3.04
C GLU A 95 -1.05 12.11 2.17
N ALA A 96 -1.39 10.96 1.56
CA ALA A 96 -0.51 10.28 0.63
C ALA A 96 -0.17 11.15 -0.58
N GLN A 97 -1.16 11.84 -1.15
CA GLN A 97 -0.97 12.76 -2.26
C GLN A 97 -0.06 13.94 -1.87
N ALA A 98 -0.25 14.52 -0.69
CA ALA A 98 0.59 15.62 -0.21
C ALA A 98 2.05 15.19 -0.03
N ARG A 99 2.29 14.00 0.57
CA ARG A 99 3.64 13.46 0.75
C ARG A 99 4.31 13.13 -0.58
N VAL A 100 3.59 12.52 -1.51
CA VAL A 100 4.10 12.21 -2.86
C VAL A 100 4.43 13.49 -3.62
N ALA A 101 3.61 14.53 -3.52
CA ALA A 101 3.84 15.82 -4.18
C ALA A 101 5.09 16.55 -3.65
N ALA A 102 5.51 16.27 -2.42
CA ALA A 102 6.72 16.83 -1.82
C ALA A 102 8.02 16.12 -2.23
N TRP A 103 7.95 15.02 -2.98
CA TRP A 103 9.15 14.31 -3.43
C TRP A 103 9.94 15.12 -4.47
N THR A 104 11.26 15.13 -4.28
CA THR A 104 12.24 15.77 -5.21
C THR A 104 13.11 14.75 -5.95
N SER A 105 12.99 13.46 -5.59
CA SER A 105 13.73 12.36 -6.23
C SER A 105 13.13 12.00 -7.60
N PRO A 106 13.91 11.36 -8.49
CA PRO A 106 13.42 10.92 -9.81
C PRO A 106 12.20 10.03 -9.72
N TYR A 107 12.18 9.12 -8.74
CA TYR A 107 11.04 8.23 -8.45
C TYR A 107 10.86 8.04 -6.95
N GLY A 108 9.71 7.50 -6.53
CA GLY A 108 9.44 7.09 -5.16
C GLY A 108 8.40 5.97 -5.09
N LEU A 109 8.30 5.31 -3.94
CA LEU A 109 7.39 4.21 -3.71
C LEU A 109 6.19 4.66 -2.87
N LEU A 110 4.98 4.44 -3.39
CA LEU A 110 3.74 4.53 -2.64
C LEU A 110 3.28 3.11 -2.28
N VAL A 111 3.45 2.71 -1.02
CA VAL A 111 3.06 1.39 -0.52
C VAL A 111 1.57 1.39 -0.20
N VAL A 112 0.82 0.58 -0.93
CA VAL A 112 -0.63 0.42 -0.77
C VAL A 112 -0.97 -1.06 -0.75
N PRO A 113 -1.32 -1.65 0.41
CA PRO A 113 -1.58 -3.10 0.52
C PRO A 113 -2.66 -3.62 -0.44
N LEU A 114 -3.71 -2.84 -0.68
CA LEU A 114 -4.85 -3.18 -1.54
C LEU A 114 -4.97 -2.21 -2.73
N LEU A 115 -3.84 -1.92 -3.40
CA LEU A 115 -3.78 -0.93 -4.48
C LEU A 115 -4.71 -1.29 -5.66
N LEU A 116 -4.77 -2.57 -5.99
CA LEU A 116 -5.50 -3.08 -7.14
C LEU A 116 -6.99 -3.33 -6.83
N GLU A 117 -7.32 -3.44 -5.55
CA GLU A 117 -8.68 -3.57 -5.04
C GLU A 117 -9.33 -2.20 -4.75
N THR A 118 -8.52 -1.17 -4.51
CA THR A 118 -8.99 0.16 -4.09
C THR A 118 -8.65 1.21 -5.15
N PRO A 119 -9.60 1.61 -6.00
CA PRO A 119 -9.31 2.48 -7.15
C PRO A 119 -8.87 3.90 -6.77
N ARG A 120 -9.08 4.33 -5.53
CA ARG A 120 -8.87 5.73 -5.08
C ARG A 120 -7.43 6.22 -5.21
N LEU A 121 -6.44 5.36 -4.90
CA LEU A 121 -5.02 5.72 -4.98
C LEU A 121 -4.37 5.34 -6.32
N ARG A 122 -5.06 4.55 -7.15
CA ARG A 122 -4.55 4.13 -8.46
C ARG A 122 -4.17 5.30 -9.38
N PRO A 123 -4.92 6.44 -9.41
CA PRO A 123 -4.56 7.59 -10.22
C PRO A 123 -3.24 8.29 -9.83
N LEU A 124 -2.76 8.09 -8.60
CA LEU A 124 -1.47 8.61 -8.14
C LEU A 124 -0.29 7.78 -8.62
N VAL A 125 -0.53 6.56 -9.09
CA VAL A 125 0.49 5.55 -9.41
C VAL A 125 0.71 5.50 -10.91
N ASP A 126 1.96 5.68 -11.31
CA ASP A 126 2.38 5.58 -12.71
C ASP A 126 2.67 4.14 -13.12
N ARG A 127 3.21 3.32 -12.20
CA ARG A 127 3.65 1.95 -12.44
C ARG A 127 3.42 1.07 -11.22
N VAL A 128 2.99 -0.16 -11.41
CA VAL A 128 2.65 -1.09 -10.33
C VAL A 128 3.76 -2.12 -10.15
N LEU A 129 4.38 -2.13 -8.97
CA LEU A 129 5.29 -3.17 -8.51
C LEU A 129 4.57 -4.13 -7.57
N VAL A 130 4.46 -5.40 -7.96
CA VAL A 130 3.90 -6.46 -7.12
C VAL A 130 5.02 -7.22 -6.43
N VAL A 131 4.96 -7.30 -5.10
CA VAL A 131 5.78 -8.24 -4.33
C VAL A 131 5.06 -9.58 -4.28
N ASP A 132 5.67 -10.58 -4.89
CA ASP A 132 5.09 -11.91 -5.02
C ASP A 132 5.85 -12.97 -4.24
N CYS A 133 5.13 -13.97 -3.74
CA CYS A 133 5.64 -15.25 -3.27
C CYS A 133 4.51 -16.29 -3.26
N PRO A 134 4.84 -17.60 -3.24
CA PRO A 134 3.85 -18.67 -3.12
C PRO A 134 2.93 -18.52 -1.91
N GLU A 135 1.70 -18.99 -2.02
CA GLU A 135 0.67 -18.82 -0.99
C GLU A 135 1.01 -19.56 0.31
N ASP A 136 1.64 -20.71 0.22
CA ASP A 136 2.13 -21.46 1.39
C ASP A 136 3.23 -20.68 2.16
N VAL A 137 4.10 -19.97 1.44
CA VAL A 137 5.10 -19.07 2.03
C VAL A 137 4.41 -17.89 2.73
N GLN A 138 3.37 -17.32 2.11
CA GLN A 138 2.58 -16.25 2.72
C GLN A 138 1.94 -16.71 4.03
N VAL A 139 1.28 -17.89 4.02
CA VAL A 139 0.67 -18.49 5.20
C VAL A 139 1.70 -18.71 6.31
N ALA A 140 2.82 -19.36 5.99
CA ALA A 140 3.87 -19.63 6.96
C ALA A 140 4.41 -18.34 7.62
N ARG A 141 4.66 -17.29 6.84
CA ARG A 141 5.16 -16.00 7.34
C ARG A 141 4.14 -15.29 8.22
N VAL A 142 2.86 -15.27 7.85
CA VAL A 142 1.81 -14.62 8.65
C VAL A 142 1.62 -15.34 9.97
N ARG A 143 1.59 -16.69 9.97
CA ARG A 143 1.52 -17.49 11.19
C ARG A 143 2.66 -17.20 12.14
N ALA A 144 3.88 -17.24 11.63
CA ALA A 144 5.09 -16.98 12.44
C ALA A 144 5.09 -15.57 13.06
N ARG A 145 4.55 -14.57 12.35
CA ARG A 145 4.51 -13.18 12.80
C ARG A 145 3.35 -12.88 13.75
N SER A 146 2.16 -13.44 13.48
CA SER A 146 0.91 -12.97 14.08
C SER A 146 0.19 -14.03 14.91
N GLY A 147 0.65 -15.29 14.89
CA GLY A 147 0.02 -16.40 15.62
C GLY A 147 -1.37 -16.83 15.10
N LEU A 148 -1.80 -16.30 13.95
CA LEU A 148 -3.10 -16.64 13.36
C LEU A 148 -3.12 -18.10 12.90
N ALA A 149 -4.30 -18.75 12.96
CA ALA A 149 -4.49 -20.08 12.40
C ALA A 149 -4.44 -20.04 10.86
N ASP A 150 -4.10 -21.18 10.23
CA ASP A 150 -4.07 -21.31 8.76
C ASP A 150 -5.37 -20.88 8.09
N SER A 151 -6.51 -21.29 8.69
CA SER A 151 -7.84 -20.95 8.18
C SER A 151 -8.10 -19.44 8.19
N GLU A 152 -7.66 -18.74 9.21
CA GLU A 152 -7.80 -17.28 9.32
C GLU A 152 -6.95 -16.57 8.27
N VAL A 153 -5.69 -17.02 8.08
CA VAL A 153 -4.81 -16.45 7.05
C VAL A 153 -5.40 -16.68 5.66
N ARG A 154 -5.89 -17.88 5.36
CA ARG A 154 -6.52 -18.20 4.08
C ARG A 154 -7.80 -17.40 3.85
N ALA A 155 -8.60 -17.15 4.89
CA ALA A 155 -9.78 -16.28 4.79
C ALA A 155 -9.40 -14.84 4.43
N ILE A 156 -8.31 -14.30 5.02
CA ILE A 156 -7.78 -12.98 4.64
C ILE A 156 -7.29 -12.98 3.19
N MET A 157 -6.59 -14.01 2.76
CA MET A 157 -6.12 -14.16 1.37
C MET A 157 -7.29 -14.23 0.38
N ALA A 158 -8.34 -14.97 0.71
CA ALA A 158 -9.53 -15.10 -0.13
C ALA A 158 -10.32 -13.78 -0.28
N ALA A 159 -10.16 -12.84 0.67
CA ALA A 159 -10.75 -11.51 0.58
C ALA A 159 -9.91 -10.53 -0.27
N GLN A 160 -8.70 -10.92 -0.66
CA GLN A 160 -7.82 -10.16 -1.54
C GLN A 160 -8.00 -10.59 -3.01
N LEU A 161 -7.52 -9.76 -3.93
CA LEU A 161 -7.44 -10.14 -5.34
C LEU A 161 -6.64 -11.45 -5.50
N PRO A 162 -7.11 -12.43 -6.32
CA PRO A 162 -6.35 -13.65 -6.58
C PRO A 162 -4.93 -13.35 -7.07
N ARG A 163 -3.95 -14.17 -6.63
CA ARG A 163 -2.53 -13.99 -6.98
C ARG A 163 -2.32 -13.83 -8.49
N ALA A 164 -2.94 -14.70 -9.31
CA ALA A 164 -2.81 -14.64 -10.77
C ALA A 164 -3.32 -13.31 -11.34
N THR A 165 -4.46 -12.82 -10.86
CA THR A 165 -5.05 -11.54 -11.27
C THR A 165 -4.17 -10.37 -10.87
N ARG A 166 -3.56 -10.42 -9.69
CA ARG A 166 -2.63 -9.39 -9.21
C ARG A 166 -1.38 -9.33 -10.06
N LEU A 167 -0.81 -10.49 -10.40
CA LEU A 167 0.35 -10.59 -11.28
C LEU A 167 0.07 -10.09 -12.70
N ALA A 168 -1.13 -10.37 -13.22
CA ALA A 168 -1.54 -9.90 -14.55
C ALA A 168 -1.70 -8.36 -14.64
N GLN A 169 -1.87 -7.67 -13.49
CA GLN A 169 -1.97 -6.22 -13.42
C GLN A 169 -0.67 -5.52 -13.00
N ALA A 170 0.40 -6.27 -12.82
CA ALA A 170 1.71 -5.76 -12.47
C ALA A 170 2.47 -5.28 -13.71
N ASP A 171 3.09 -4.11 -13.62
CA ASP A 171 4.11 -3.68 -14.57
C ASP A 171 5.45 -4.37 -14.27
N ASP A 172 5.74 -4.55 -12.97
CA ASP A 172 6.94 -5.23 -12.47
C ASP A 172 6.57 -6.20 -11.34
N VAL A 173 7.36 -7.26 -11.23
CA VAL A 173 7.24 -8.25 -10.16
C VAL A 173 8.60 -8.40 -9.47
N LEU A 174 8.58 -8.33 -8.12
CA LEU A 174 9.71 -8.72 -7.29
C LEU A 174 9.37 -10.03 -6.59
N ASP A 175 10.11 -11.07 -6.93
CA ASP A 175 9.96 -12.39 -6.32
C ASP A 175 10.61 -12.42 -4.93
N ASN A 176 9.79 -12.62 -3.91
CA ASN A 176 10.21 -12.78 -2.52
C ASN A 176 9.93 -14.21 -1.99
N SER A 177 10.02 -15.21 -2.86
CA SER A 177 9.88 -16.63 -2.47
C SER A 177 11.14 -17.18 -1.81
N GLY A 178 12.30 -16.59 -2.11
CA GLY A 178 13.61 -17.05 -1.68
C GLY A 178 14.07 -16.55 -0.31
N THR A 179 15.37 -16.58 -0.11
CA THR A 179 16.01 -16.07 1.11
C THR A 179 15.95 -14.54 1.17
N PRO A 180 16.01 -13.92 2.38
CA PRO A 180 15.99 -12.46 2.52
C PRO A 180 17.05 -11.72 1.69
N GLY A 181 18.21 -12.34 1.43
CA GLY A 181 19.28 -11.76 0.60
C GLY A 181 18.93 -11.60 -0.88
N ALA A 182 17.89 -12.29 -1.37
CA ALA A 182 17.49 -12.21 -2.78
C ALA A 182 16.75 -10.90 -3.13
N ILE A 183 16.25 -10.14 -2.14
CA ILE A 183 15.54 -8.88 -2.35
C ILE A 183 16.49 -7.79 -2.88
N GLY A 184 17.66 -7.61 -2.26
CA GLY A 184 18.59 -6.53 -2.56
C GLY A 184 18.98 -6.44 -4.04
N PRO A 185 19.49 -7.51 -4.67
CA PRO A 185 19.83 -7.51 -6.10
C PRO A 185 18.64 -7.19 -7.02
N GLN A 186 17.44 -7.68 -6.72
CA GLN A 186 16.23 -7.37 -7.48
C GLN A 186 15.82 -5.90 -7.31
N ALA A 187 15.84 -5.38 -6.08
CA ALA A 187 15.57 -3.97 -5.79
C ALA A 187 16.56 -3.05 -6.52
N ALA A 188 17.86 -3.36 -6.50
CA ALA A 188 18.88 -2.59 -7.20
C ALA A 188 18.69 -2.58 -8.74
N ARG A 189 18.22 -3.71 -9.33
CA ARG A 189 17.87 -3.75 -10.75
C ARG A 189 16.68 -2.88 -11.09
N LEU A 190 15.63 -2.92 -10.25
CA LEU A 190 14.43 -2.12 -10.43
C LEU A 190 14.69 -0.64 -10.14
N ASP A 191 15.56 -0.29 -9.17
CA ASP A 191 15.98 1.09 -8.92
C ASP A 191 16.60 1.74 -10.17
N ARG A 192 17.54 1.02 -10.84
CA ARG A 192 18.10 1.51 -12.10
C ARG A 192 17.03 1.74 -13.16
N LEU A 193 16.16 0.75 -13.37
CA LEU A 193 15.04 0.86 -14.31
C LEU A 193 14.16 2.08 -14.02
N TYR A 194 13.81 2.32 -12.76
CA TYR A 194 12.91 3.42 -12.39
C TYR A 194 13.58 4.79 -12.54
N ARG A 195 14.89 4.90 -12.32
CA ARG A 195 15.67 6.11 -12.62
C ARG A 195 15.69 6.40 -14.12
N GLU A 196 16.00 5.40 -14.94
CA GLU A 196 15.99 5.52 -16.42
C GLU A 196 14.61 5.92 -16.95
N LEU A 197 13.54 5.29 -16.43
CA LEU A 197 12.17 5.64 -16.79
C LEU A 197 11.79 7.06 -16.37
N ALA A 198 12.25 7.53 -15.21
CA ALA A 198 11.99 8.88 -14.75
C ALA A 198 12.71 9.92 -15.62
N GLU A 199 13.95 9.66 -16.03
CA GLU A 199 14.74 10.53 -16.92
C GLU A 199 14.16 10.62 -18.33
N SER A 200 13.59 9.51 -18.83
CA SER A 200 12.98 9.46 -20.17
C SER A 200 11.58 10.10 -20.26
N ARG A 201 11.03 10.57 -19.14
CA ARG A 201 9.70 11.19 -19.12
C ARG A 201 9.74 12.60 -19.73
N PRO A 202 8.82 12.91 -20.66
CA PRO A 202 8.67 14.26 -21.17
C PRO A 202 8.25 15.24 -20.04
N GLU A 203 8.90 16.38 -19.96
CA GLU A 203 8.66 17.41 -18.94
C GLU A 203 7.26 18.04 -19.05
N ASN A 204 6.56 17.84 -20.18
CA ASN A 204 5.31 18.55 -20.48
C ASN A 204 4.06 17.65 -20.27
N PRO A 205 3.11 18.04 -19.38
CA PRO A 205 1.88 17.30 -19.12
C PRO A 205 1.00 17.08 -20.36
N THR A 206 1.10 17.96 -21.36
CA THR A 206 0.29 17.92 -22.60
C THR A 206 0.69 16.76 -23.54
N GLU A 207 1.90 16.27 -23.47
CA GLU A 207 2.36 15.12 -24.25
C GLU A 207 1.91 13.77 -23.66
N ARG A 208 1.65 13.71 -22.35
CA ARG A 208 1.12 12.51 -21.67
C ARG A 208 -0.25 12.07 -22.21
N ALA A 209 -1.11 13.02 -22.55
CA ALA A 209 -2.45 12.72 -23.06
C ALA A 209 -2.41 12.06 -24.46
N LYS A 210 -1.34 12.29 -25.23
CA LYS A 210 -1.19 11.73 -26.58
C LYS A 210 -0.62 10.32 -26.60
N LEU A 211 0.23 9.96 -25.63
CA LEU A 211 0.84 8.62 -25.54
C LEU A 211 -0.13 7.57 -24.97
N GLY A 212 -1.07 7.98 -24.12
CA GLY A 212 -2.11 7.08 -23.58
C GLY A 212 -3.24 6.72 -24.55
N GLN A 213 -3.34 7.41 -25.71
CA GLN A 213 -4.40 7.16 -26.72
C GLN A 213 -3.94 6.24 -27.87
N ASN A 214 -2.66 5.91 -27.97
CA ASN A 214 -2.12 5.07 -29.06
C ASN A 214 -1.89 3.60 -28.64
N GLY A 215 -2.39 3.17 -27.51
CA GLY A 215 -2.24 1.81 -26.96
C GLY A 215 -3.56 1.08 -26.71
N ALA A 216 -4.63 1.40 -27.44
CA ALA A 216 -5.90 0.67 -27.36
C ALA A 216 -6.15 -0.12 -28.65
#